data_6c437505f0b39501e2bb487bfe223086
#
_entry.id   6c437505f0b39501e2bb487bfe223086
#
_cell.length_a   1.000
_cell.length_b   1.000
_cell.length_c   1.000
_cell.angle_alpha   90.00
_cell.angle_beta   90.00
_cell.angle_gamma   90.00
#
_symmetry.space_group_name_H-M   'P 1'
#
loop_
_entity.id
_entity.type
_entity.pdbx_description
1 polymer ?
#
loop_
_entity_poly.entity_id
_entity_poly.type
_entity_poly.pdbx_seq_one_letter_code
_entity_poly.pdbx_strand_id
1 'polypeptide(L)'
;LIAAADANLPIFVPGWEDSTLGNILAARVIDCTILNSDIIKGGLHAMHALADWYREDDSPTGLLQVGGGIAGDFAICVVPMLRQDVGLDVP
;
A
#
# COMPACT_ATOMS: atom_id res chain seq x y z
N LEU A 1 -5.67 -6.44 10.82
CA LEU A 1 -6.66 -5.92 9.85
C LEU A 1 -7.91 -5.37 10.54
N ILE A 2 -8.49 -6.11 11.48
CA ILE A 2 -9.71 -5.66 12.18
C ILE A 2 -9.46 -4.36 12.94
N ALA A 3 -8.35 -4.27 13.66
CA ALA A 3 -8.01 -3.06 14.41
C ALA A 3 -7.81 -1.85 13.49
N ALA A 4 -7.18 -2.05 12.34
CA ALA A 4 -7.01 -0.98 11.36
C ALA A 4 -8.35 -0.54 10.77
N ALA A 5 -9.23 -1.49 10.48
CA ALA A 5 -10.56 -1.19 9.97
C ALA A 5 -11.38 -0.41 11.01
N ASP A 6 -11.33 -0.82 12.28
CA ASP A 6 -12.04 -0.13 13.37
C ASP A 6 -11.52 1.30 13.57
N ALA A 7 -10.22 1.52 13.40
CA ALA A 7 -9.61 2.84 13.52
C ALA A 7 -9.65 3.64 12.22
N ASN A 8 -10.22 3.09 11.15
CA ASN A 8 -10.26 3.69 9.81
C ASN A 8 -8.87 4.07 9.29
N LEU A 9 -7.91 3.17 9.49
CA LEU A 9 -6.54 3.36 9.03
C LEU A 9 -6.36 2.75 7.65
N PRO A 10 -5.75 3.47 6.69
CA PRO A 10 -5.45 2.89 5.39
C PRO A 10 -4.31 1.88 5.49
N ILE A 11 -4.36 0.85 4.66
CA ILE A 11 -3.33 -0.17 4.55
C ILE A 11 -2.90 -0.24 3.09
N PHE A 12 -1.57 -0.16 2.86
CA PHE A 12 -0.99 -0.27 1.52
C PHE A 12 -0.02 -1.45 1.50
N VAL A 13 -0.28 -2.43 0.63
CA VAL A 13 0.56 -3.62 0.50
C VAL A 13 1.25 -3.58 -0.86
N PRO A 14 2.57 -3.34 -0.91
CA PRO A 14 3.29 -3.17 -2.18
C PRO A 14 3.51 -4.47 -2.95
N GLY A 15 3.53 -5.60 -2.28
CA GLY A 15 3.79 -6.89 -2.92
C GLY A 15 2.98 -8.01 -2.29
N TRP A 16 1.73 -8.15 -2.70
CA TRP A 16 0.84 -9.19 -2.18
C TRP A 16 1.40 -10.61 -2.42
N GLU A 17 2.10 -10.81 -3.54
CA GLU A 17 2.65 -12.10 -3.94
C GLU A 17 3.70 -12.60 -2.95
N ASP A 18 4.39 -11.70 -2.26
CA ASP A 18 5.45 -12.03 -1.30
C ASP A 18 4.99 -11.75 0.14
N SER A 19 3.72 -11.98 0.43
CA SER A 19 3.18 -11.74 1.77
C SER A 19 2.36 -12.94 2.25
N THR A 20 2.39 -13.16 3.56
CA THR A 20 1.55 -14.20 4.19
C THR A 20 0.07 -13.93 3.93
N LEU A 21 -0.35 -12.67 3.99
CA LEU A 21 -1.73 -12.29 3.73
C LEU A 21 -2.11 -12.60 2.28
N GLY A 22 -1.23 -12.32 1.32
CA GLY A 22 -1.45 -12.66 -0.08
C GLY A 22 -1.57 -14.15 -0.30
N ASN A 23 -0.73 -14.95 0.37
CA ASN A 23 -0.81 -16.41 0.31
C ASN A 23 -2.14 -16.93 0.85
N ILE A 24 -2.63 -16.37 1.95
CA ILE A 24 -3.93 -16.74 2.52
C ILE A 24 -5.06 -16.42 1.52
N LEU A 25 -5.03 -15.24 0.91
CA LEU A 25 -6.04 -14.83 -0.07
C LEU A 25 -5.99 -15.72 -1.31
N ALA A 26 -4.81 -16.07 -1.81
CA ALA A 26 -4.65 -16.98 -2.95
C ALA A 26 -5.22 -18.37 -2.61
N ALA A 27 -4.97 -18.87 -1.41
CA ALA A 27 -5.52 -20.15 -0.98
C ALA A 27 -7.05 -20.11 -0.93
N ARG A 28 -7.65 -19.01 -0.52
CA ARG A 28 -9.12 -18.85 -0.50
C ARG A 28 -9.70 -18.79 -1.91
N VAL A 29 -8.98 -18.26 -2.88
CA VAL A 29 -9.39 -18.31 -4.29
C VAL A 29 -9.34 -19.76 -4.80
N ILE A 30 -8.27 -20.48 -4.49
CA ILE A 30 -8.08 -21.87 -4.93
C ILE A 30 -9.16 -22.78 -4.33
N ASP A 31 -9.52 -22.62 -3.06
CA ASP A 31 -10.56 -23.42 -2.40
C ASP A 31 -11.99 -22.90 -2.66
N CYS A 32 -12.14 -21.90 -3.52
CA CYS A 32 -13.42 -21.30 -3.92
C CYS A 32 -14.19 -20.58 -2.80
N THR A 33 -13.54 -20.26 -1.68
CA THR A 33 -14.14 -19.40 -0.64
C THR A 33 -14.30 -17.98 -1.15
N ILE A 34 -13.35 -17.50 -1.96
CA ILE A 34 -13.40 -16.22 -2.67
C ILE A 34 -13.51 -16.54 -4.16
N LEU A 35 -14.41 -15.86 -4.88
CA LEU A 35 -14.69 -16.18 -6.27
C LEU A 35 -13.50 -15.92 -7.21
N ASN A 36 -12.76 -14.84 -6.95
CA ASN A 36 -11.58 -14.47 -7.74
C ASN A 36 -10.67 -13.54 -6.94
N SER A 37 -9.48 -13.28 -7.47
CA SER A 37 -8.49 -12.42 -6.81
C SER A 37 -8.67 -10.92 -7.13
N ASP A 38 -9.70 -10.53 -7.86
CA ASP A 38 -9.90 -9.13 -8.29
C ASP A 38 -10.26 -8.20 -7.15
N ILE A 39 -10.57 -8.74 -5.97
CA ILE A 39 -10.75 -7.93 -4.76
C ILE A 39 -9.44 -7.28 -4.31
N ILE A 40 -8.30 -7.77 -4.78
CA ILE A 40 -6.97 -7.26 -4.46
C ILE A 40 -6.45 -6.51 -5.68
N LYS A 41 -6.04 -5.27 -5.45
CA LYS A 41 -5.46 -4.44 -6.50
C LYS A 41 -3.94 -4.66 -6.56
N GLY A 42 -3.35 -4.39 -7.72
CA GLY A 42 -1.91 -4.56 -7.92
C GLY A 42 -1.07 -3.51 -7.21
N GLY A 43 0.26 -3.72 -7.22
CA GLY A 43 1.20 -2.83 -6.54
C GLY A 43 1.20 -1.40 -7.07
N LEU A 44 1.03 -1.21 -8.37
CA LEU A 44 0.93 0.13 -8.95
C LEU A 44 -0.32 0.88 -8.47
N HIS A 45 -1.43 0.17 -8.32
CA HIS A 45 -2.64 0.75 -7.75
C HIS A 45 -2.42 1.16 -6.28
N ALA A 46 -1.73 0.33 -5.51
CA ALA A 46 -1.39 0.65 -4.11
C ALA A 46 -0.47 1.88 -4.03
N MET A 47 0.50 2.00 -4.93
CA MET A 47 1.38 3.16 -5.01
C MET A 47 0.61 4.44 -5.34
N HIS A 48 -0.30 4.38 -6.28
CA HIS A 48 -1.19 5.50 -6.63
C HIS A 48 -2.06 5.90 -5.44
N ALA A 49 -2.64 4.92 -4.74
CA ALA A 49 -3.47 5.16 -3.56
C ALA A 49 -2.66 5.81 -2.42
N LEU A 50 -1.42 5.36 -2.20
CA LEU A 50 -0.53 5.95 -1.21
C LEU A 50 -0.18 7.39 -1.58
N ALA A 51 0.08 7.67 -2.85
CA ALA A 51 0.37 9.01 -3.33
C ALA A 51 -0.82 9.95 -3.10
N ASP A 52 -2.03 9.49 -3.39
CA ASP A 52 -3.24 10.28 -3.14
C ASP A 52 -3.43 10.55 -1.66
N TRP A 53 -3.26 9.53 -0.83
CA TRP A 53 -3.36 9.68 0.63
C TRP A 53 -2.34 10.70 1.16
N TYR A 54 -1.11 10.66 0.66
CA TYR A 54 -0.06 11.59 1.08
C TYR A 54 -0.39 13.03 0.69
N ARG A 55 -1.01 13.23 -0.48
CA ARG A 55 -1.34 14.56 -1.01
C ARG A 55 -2.58 15.18 -0.38
N GLU A 56 -3.49 14.38 0.14
CA GLU A 56 -4.76 14.85 0.68
C GLU A 56 -4.61 15.61 2.01
N ASP A 57 -3.53 15.37 2.72
CA ASP A 57 -3.29 15.96 4.04
C ASP A 57 -2.08 16.88 4.00
N ASP A 58 -2.27 18.13 4.38
CA ASP A 58 -1.22 19.14 4.49
C ASP A 58 -0.37 18.98 5.74
N SER A 59 -0.73 18.08 6.65
CA SER A 59 0.01 17.85 7.89
C SER A 59 1.38 17.22 7.59
N PRO A 60 2.42 17.56 8.39
CA PRO A 60 3.71 16.89 8.24
C PRO A 60 3.57 15.38 8.44
N THR A 61 4.19 14.60 7.56
CA THR A 61 4.16 13.14 7.60
C THR A 61 5.51 12.62 8.07
N GLY A 62 5.49 11.79 9.10
CA GLY A 62 6.67 11.07 9.57
C GLY A 62 6.67 9.64 9.05
N LEU A 63 7.86 9.03 9.03
CA LEU A 63 8.02 7.64 8.64
C LEU A 63 8.68 6.86 9.78
N LEU A 64 8.00 5.81 10.25
CA LEU A 64 8.59 4.83 11.13
C LEU A 64 8.80 3.54 10.34
N GLN A 65 10.05 3.18 10.11
CA GLN A 65 10.40 1.99 9.34
C GLN A 65 10.81 0.86 10.27
N VAL A 66 10.12 -0.27 10.17
CA VAL A 66 10.45 -1.50 10.89
C VAL A 66 10.83 -2.55 9.85
N GLY A 67 12.12 -2.88 9.78
CA GLY A 67 12.64 -3.75 8.73
C GLY A 67 13.00 -2.97 7.47
N GLY A 68 13.15 -3.67 6.35
CA GLY A 68 13.57 -3.09 5.07
C GLY A 68 12.87 -3.76 3.88
N GLY A 69 13.52 -3.72 2.73
CA GLY A 69 13.01 -4.32 1.51
C GLY A 69 11.90 -3.52 0.85
N ILE A 70 11.04 -4.21 0.12
CA ILE A 70 10.00 -3.58 -0.70
C ILE A 70 9.06 -2.70 0.12
N ALA A 71 8.75 -3.08 1.35
CA ALA A 71 7.83 -2.32 2.19
C ALA A 71 8.40 -0.95 2.56
N GLY A 72 9.70 -0.88 2.90
CA GLY A 72 10.36 0.38 3.19
C GLY A 72 10.55 1.23 1.94
N ASP A 73 11.06 0.64 0.88
CA ASP A 73 11.33 1.33 -0.37
C ASP A 73 10.05 1.89 -1.01
N PHE A 74 8.96 1.15 -0.94
CA PHE A 74 7.66 1.58 -1.45
C PHE A 74 7.22 2.92 -0.84
N ALA A 75 7.29 3.03 0.48
CA ALA A 75 6.89 4.26 1.17
C ALA A 75 7.85 5.41 0.92
N ILE A 76 9.16 5.14 0.93
CA ILE A 76 10.19 6.15 0.75
C ILE A 76 10.13 6.78 -0.64
N CYS A 77 9.80 6.01 -1.66
CA CYS A 77 9.82 6.47 -3.05
C CYS A 77 8.66 7.38 -3.44
N VAL A 78 7.60 7.48 -2.63
CA VAL A 78 6.42 8.26 -2.98
C VAL A 78 6.73 9.76 -3.15
N VAL A 79 7.44 10.37 -2.22
CA VAL A 79 7.76 11.81 -2.30
C VAL A 79 8.66 12.13 -3.49
N PRO A 80 9.78 11.40 -3.72
CA PRO A 80 10.57 11.61 -4.94
C PRO A 80 9.76 11.42 -6.22
N MET A 81 8.89 10.43 -6.28
CA MET A 81 8.02 10.20 -7.44
C MET A 81 7.13 11.41 -7.70
N LEU A 82 6.48 11.93 -6.67
CA LEU A 82 5.59 13.08 -6.81
C LEU A 82 6.36 14.33 -7.28
N ARG A 83 7.57 14.54 -6.77
CA ARG A 83 8.39 15.69 -7.13
C ARG A 83 8.99 15.59 -8.54
N GLN A 84 9.56 14.43 -8.86
CA GLN A 84 10.36 14.25 -10.08
C GLN A 84 9.51 13.80 -11.26
N ASP A 85 8.66 12.80 -11.07
CA ASP A 85 7.93 12.19 -12.17
C ASP A 85 6.61 12.91 -12.45
N VAL A 86 5.97 13.46 -11.42
CA VAL A 86 4.70 14.19 -11.55
C VAL A 86 4.91 15.70 -11.57
N GLY A 87 5.98 16.18 -10.97
CA GLY A 87 6.32 17.60 -10.97
C GLY A 87 5.58 18.42 -9.92
N LEU A 88 5.15 17.79 -8.83
CA LEU A 88 4.42 18.46 -7.76
C LEU A 88 5.37 18.95 -6.66
N ASP A 89 5.03 20.09 -6.07
CA ASP A 89 5.74 20.61 -4.91
C ASP A 89 5.08 20.08 -3.65
N VAL A 90 5.60 18.98 -3.10
CA VAL A 90 5.10 18.34 -1.88
C VAL A 90 6.19 18.36 -0.80
N PRO A 91 5.82 18.49 0.48
CA PRO A 91 6.79 18.52 1.59
C PRO A 91 7.55 17.22 1.82
#